data_123bf467845dc782e9f89161037ef3e0
#
_entry.id   123bf467845dc782e9f89161037ef3e0
#
_cell.length_a   1.000
_cell.length_b   1.000
_cell.length_c   1.000
_cell.angle_alpha   90.00
_cell.angle_beta   90.00
_cell.angle_gamma   90.00
#
_symmetry.space_group_name_H-M   'P 1'
#
loop_
_entity.id
_entity.type
_entity.pdbx_description
1 polymer ?
#
loop_
_entity_poly.entity_id
_entity_poly.type
_entity_poly.pdbx_seq_one_letter_code
_entity_poly.pdbx_strand_id
1 'polypeptide(L)'
;MNRLLQLIPIAFAAVLITGLARADALDDIKKRGTLIVGVKADYKPYGFRDPSGAIVGIEPDLAADVAKRLGVKLELVPVVSSNRMQFLEQGKIDLMIATMNDKPDRRKVVYIVEPSYYSSGVNILTPKAAKLKDWKDLKDKKVCMIQGAWYNKQIQQDYGAEIVAFKGTSEVYSALKGNNCVGFVYDDTLVMANLLEAEWKEYEMPFKTILDDPWGLAVKLGEESFYKFMANTVADWHRNGTIVGLEKKYGLSNTAFAVKMNADYKAKK
;
A
#
# COMPACT_ATOMS: atom_id res chain seq x y z
N MET A 1 -33.38 -5.59 -79.80
CA MET A 1 -33.50 -6.09 -78.42
C MET A 1 -32.24 -5.72 -77.69
N ASN A 2 -32.15 -4.50 -77.12
CA ASN A 2 -30.99 -3.96 -76.40
C ASN A 2 -31.19 -4.12 -74.89
N ARG A 3 -30.32 -4.91 -74.27
CA ARG A 3 -30.24 -4.99 -72.82
C ARG A 3 -29.22 -3.96 -72.33
N LEU A 4 -29.69 -2.91 -71.68
CA LEU A 4 -28.85 -1.99 -70.95
C LEU A 4 -28.42 -2.68 -69.62
N LEU A 5 -27.13 -2.89 -69.45
CA LEU A 5 -26.54 -3.22 -68.13
C LEU A 5 -26.39 -1.91 -67.34
N GLN A 6 -27.16 -1.83 -66.25
CA GLN A 6 -26.96 -0.77 -65.23
C GLN A 6 -25.81 -1.18 -64.29
N LEU A 7 -24.73 -0.44 -64.33
CA LEU A 7 -23.63 -0.50 -63.37
C LEU A 7 -24.02 0.29 -62.10
N ILE A 8 -24.22 -0.42 -61.00
CA ILE A 8 -24.43 0.19 -59.68
C ILE A 8 -23.03 0.46 -59.06
N PRO A 9 -22.67 1.68 -58.70
CA PRO A 9 -21.43 1.94 -58.01
C PRO A 9 -21.56 1.50 -56.53
N ILE A 10 -20.76 0.53 -56.13
CA ILE A 10 -20.62 0.13 -54.72
C ILE A 10 -19.76 1.22 -54.03
N ALA A 11 -20.40 2.09 -53.28
CA ALA A 11 -19.73 3.05 -52.42
C ALA A 11 -19.12 2.30 -51.21
N PHE A 12 -17.79 2.18 -51.20
CA PHE A 12 -17.04 1.62 -50.08
C PHE A 12 -17.02 2.66 -48.94
N ALA A 13 -17.93 2.51 -47.98
CA ALA A 13 -17.93 3.34 -46.77
C ALA A 13 -16.73 2.91 -45.89
N ALA A 14 -15.63 3.67 -45.91
CA ALA A 14 -14.53 3.52 -44.99
C ALA A 14 -15.00 3.90 -43.58
N VAL A 15 -15.31 2.91 -42.77
CA VAL A 15 -15.57 3.11 -41.33
C VAL A 15 -14.24 3.46 -40.69
N LEU A 16 -14.02 4.76 -40.45
CA LEU A 16 -12.95 5.26 -39.60
C LEU A 16 -13.26 4.80 -38.16
N ILE A 17 -12.65 3.69 -37.76
CA ILE A 17 -12.60 3.30 -36.35
C ILE A 17 -11.67 4.32 -35.68
N THR A 18 -12.23 5.45 -35.23
CA THR A 18 -11.57 6.32 -34.28
C THR A 18 -11.45 5.53 -32.98
N GLY A 19 -10.27 4.91 -32.79
CA GLY A 19 -9.93 4.37 -31.49
C GLY A 19 -10.13 5.48 -30.47
N LEU A 20 -11.13 5.30 -29.60
CA LEU A 20 -11.30 6.16 -28.42
C LEU A 20 -10.01 6.05 -27.63
N ALA A 21 -9.10 7.02 -27.81
CA ALA A 21 -7.97 7.19 -26.94
C ALA A 21 -8.55 7.38 -25.54
N ARG A 22 -8.48 6.36 -24.71
CA ARG A 22 -8.89 6.44 -23.31
C ARG A 22 -8.02 7.52 -22.69
N ALA A 23 -8.63 8.58 -22.14
CA ALA A 23 -7.91 9.58 -21.40
C ALA A 23 -7.14 8.88 -20.28
N ASP A 24 -5.84 9.17 -20.17
CA ASP A 24 -5.00 8.65 -19.09
C ASP A 24 -5.46 9.28 -17.78
N ALA A 25 -5.43 8.53 -16.70
CA ALA A 25 -5.81 9.01 -15.37
C ALA A 25 -5.12 10.33 -14.99
N LEU A 26 -3.90 10.56 -15.46
CA LEU A 26 -3.16 11.81 -15.22
C LEU A 26 -3.89 13.04 -15.80
N ASP A 27 -4.45 12.92 -17.00
CA ASP A 27 -5.20 14.00 -17.63
C ASP A 27 -6.56 14.20 -16.94
N ASP A 28 -7.23 13.12 -16.58
CA ASP A 28 -8.50 13.16 -15.85
C ASP A 28 -8.33 13.80 -14.45
N ILE A 29 -7.27 13.47 -13.72
CA ILE A 29 -6.91 14.08 -12.42
C ILE A 29 -6.70 15.58 -12.57
N LYS A 30 -5.91 16.00 -13.57
CA LYS A 30 -5.64 17.44 -13.84
C LYS A 30 -6.92 18.18 -14.22
N LYS A 31 -7.74 17.60 -15.09
CA LYS A 31 -9.01 18.19 -15.52
C LYS A 31 -10.01 18.31 -14.37
N ARG A 32 -10.09 17.30 -13.51
CA ARG A 32 -10.93 17.30 -12.30
C ARG A 32 -10.40 18.27 -11.23
N GLY A 33 -9.10 18.55 -11.25
CA GLY A 33 -8.42 19.41 -10.26
C GLY A 33 -8.29 18.77 -8.87
N THR A 34 -8.40 17.44 -8.77
CA THR A 34 -8.33 16.71 -7.50
C THR A 34 -7.69 15.34 -7.72
N LEU A 35 -6.74 14.98 -6.88
CA LEU A 35 -6.14 13.64 -6.77
C LEU A 35 -6.80 12.90 -5.59
N ILE A 36 -7.37 11.73 -5.85
CA ILE A 36 -8.01 10.89 -4.83
C ILE A 36 -7.06 9.75 -4.49
N VAL A 37 -6.57 9.71 -3.24
CA VAL A 37 -5.55 8.75 -2.80
C VAL A 37 -6.10 7.84 -1.71
N GLY A 38 -6.01 6.52 -1.95
CA GLY A 38 -6.28 5.51 -0.94
C GLY A 38 -5.09 5.36 0.01
N VAL A 39 -5.32 5.61 1.29
CA VAL A 39 -4.31 5.50 2.35
C VAL A 39 -4.83 4.69 3.54
N LYS A 40 -3.93 4.15 4.34
CA LYS A 40 -4.32 3.57 5.63
C LYS A 40 -4.81 4.68 6.57
N ALA A 41 -5.72 4.34 7.48
CA ALA A 41 -6.23 5.27 8.50
C ALA A 41 -6.19 4.66 9.92
N ASP A 42 -5.55 3.51 10.05
CA ASP A 42 -5.44 2.70 11.26
C ASP A 42 -4.02 2.16 11.50
N TYR A 43 -3.03 2.71 10.80
CA TYR A 43 -1.66 2.21 10.81
C TYR A 43 -0.67 3.34 11.16
N LYS A 44 -0.57 3.71 12.44
CA LYS A 44 0.38 4.71 12.94
C LYS A 44 1.83 4.19 12.84
N PRO A 45 2.79 5.01 12.35
CA PRO A 45 2.62 6.38 11.88
C PRO A 45 2.47 6.51 10.35
N TYR A 46 2.22 5.42 9.62
CA TYR A 46 2.17 5.43 8.15
C TYR A 46 0.91 6.11 7.62
N GLY A 47 -0.27 5.74 8.16
CA GLY A 47 -1.54 6.40 7.85
C GLY A 47 -2.53 6.12 9.00
N PHE A 48 -2.93 7.16 9.73
CA PHE A 48 -3.78 7.03 10.92
C PHE A 48 -4.64 8.28 11.11
N ARG A 49 -5.67 8.17 11.96
CA ARG A 49 -6.46 9.34 12.36
C ARG A 49 -5.83 10.00 13.57
N ASP A 50 -5.64 11.31 13.47
CA ASP A 50 -5.27 12.14 14.60
C ASP A 50 -6.48 12.39 15.54
N PRO A 51 -6.30 13.07 16.71
CA PRO A 51 -7.41 13.39 17.61
C PRO A 51 -8.52 14.25 17.01
N SER A 52 -8.27 14.99 15.92
CA SER A 52 -9.29 15.73 15.17
C SER A 52 -10.10 14.87 14.21
N GLY A 53 -9.67 13.61 13.99
CA GLY A 53 -10.23 12.68 13.02
C GLY A 53 -9.62 12.81 11.60
N ALA A 54 -8.68 13.74 11.39
CA ALA A 54 -7.98 13.89 10.13
C ALA A 54 -7.04 12.70 9.87
N ILE A 55 -6.93 12.27 8.62
CA ILE A 55 -5.99 11.22 8.22
C ILE A 55 -4.62 11.87 8.01
N VAL A 56 -3.64 11.44 8.80
CA VAL A 56 -2.27 11.95 8.82
C VAL A 56 -1.28 10.79 8.82
N GLY A 57 0.00 11.07 8.54
CA GLY A 57 1.05 10.06 8.56
C GLY A 57 2.02 10.20 7.39
N ILE A 58 2.95 9.27 7.30
CA ILE A 58 3.97 9.21 6.24
C ILE A 58 3.31 9.14 4.86
N GLU A 59 2.35 8.24 4.67
CA GLU A 59 1.68 8.03 3.39
C GLU A 59 0.77 9.20 2.98
N PRO A 60 -0.04 9.80 3.88
CA PRO A 60 -0.72 11.07 3.62
C PRO A 60 0.21 12.23 3.23
N ASP A 61 1.39 12.35 3.85
CA ASP A 61 2.38 13.36 3.47
C ASP A 61 2.95 13.10 2.05
N LEU A 62 3.23 11.85 1.72
CA LEU A 62 3.63 11.46 0.36
C LEU A 62 2.51 11.77 -0.66
N ALA A 63 1.25 11.49 -0.32
CA ALA A 63 0.10 11.82 -1.16
C ALA A 63 -0.03 13.35 -1.37
N ALA A 64 0.23 14.14 -0.32
CA ALA A 64 0.24 15.59 -0.41
C ALA A 64 1.34 16.13 -1.34
N ASP A 65 2.54 15.52 -1.33
CA ASP A 65 3.61 15.87 -2.27
C ASP A 65 3.20 15.55 -3.72
N VAL A 66 2.55 14.40 -3.96
CA VAL A 66 2.03 14.06 -5.31
C VAL A 66 1.02 15.08 -5.78
N ALA A 67 0.02 15.43 -4.98
CA ALA A 67 -0.99 16.42 -5.33
C ALA A 67 -0.37 17.80 -5.62
N LYS A 68 0.61 18.21 -4.81
CA LYS A 68 1.38 19.45 -5.03
C LYS A 68 2.14 19.43 -6.36
N ARG A 69 2.79 18.34 -6.72
CA ARG A 69 3.51 18.17 -8.00
C ARG A 69 2.57 18.25 -9.19
N LEU A 70 1.35 17.74 -9.04
CA LEU A 70 0.31 17.81 -10.06
C LEU A 70 -0.41 19.17 -10.12
N GLY A 71 -0.27 20.03 -9.10
CA GLY A 71 -0.98 21.30 -8.98
C GLY A 71 -2.49 21.15 -8.73
N VAL A 72 -2.90 20.07 -8.04
CA VAL A 72 -4.30 19.74 -7.77
C VAL A 72 -4.58 19.62 -6.27
N LYS A 73 -5.87 19.60 -5.89
CA LYS A 73 -6.30 19.30 -4.50
C LYS A 73 -6.07 17.84 -4.16
N LEU A 74 -5.87 17.55 -2.89
CA LEU A 74 -5.80 16.18 -2.36
C LEU A 74 -7.11 15.79 -1.69
N GLU A 75 -7.60 14.59 -2.00
CA GLU A 75 -8.65 13.90 -1.26
C GLU A 75 -8.11 12.56 -0.77
N LEU A 76 -8.21 12.28 0.53
CA LEU A 76 -7.77 11.03 1.14
C LEU A 76 -8.96 10.10 1.39
N VAL A 77 -8.89 8.90 0.89
CA VAL A 77 -9.90 7.84 1.08
C VAL A 77 -9.30 6.74 1.97
N PRO A 78 -9.90 6.47 3.15
CA PRO A 78 -9.41 5.40 4.00
C PRO A 78 -9.65 4.03 3.36
N VAL A 79 -8.60 3.21 3.30
CA VAL A 79 -8.65 1.84 2.79
C VAL A 79 -8.08 0.86 3.79
N VAL A 80 -8.52 -0.41 3.68
CA VAL A 80 -7.96 -1.54 4.42
C VAL A 80 -7.24 -2.51 3.47
N SER A 81 -6.43 -3.39 4.00
CA SER A 81 -5.61 -4.31 3.18
C SER A 81 -6.44 -5.19 2.23
N SER A 82 -7.68 -5.54 2.61
CA SER A 82 -8.56 -6.39 1.82
C SER A 82 -9.31 -5.66 0.69
N ASN A 83 -9.48 -4.33 0.75
CA ASN A 83 -10.29 -3.59 -0.26
C ASN A 83 -9.48 -2.62 -1.13
N ARG A 84 -8.24 -2.29 -0.77
CA ARG A 84 -7.45 -1.22 -1.41
C ARG A 84 -7.25 -1.40 -2.92
N MET A 85 -6.98 -2.63 -3.39
CA MET A 85 -6.83 -2.90 -4.83
C MET A 85 -8.17 -2.77 -5.55
N GLN A 86 -9.25 -3.30 -4.99
CA GLN A 86 -10.59 -3.18 -5.57
C GLN A 86 -11.03 -1.72 -5.70
N PHE A 87 -10.69 -0.84 -4.73
CA PHE A 87 -11.01 0.58 -4.83
C PHE A 87 -10.28 1.24 -6.00
N LEU A 88 -9.03 0.84 -6.24
CA LEU A 88 -8.25 1.31 -7.38
C LEU A 88 -8.82 0.81 -8.72
N GLU A 89 -9.15 -0.49 -8.82
CA GLU A 89 -9.76 -1.07 -10.03
C GLU A 89 -11.10 -0.40 -10.38
N GLN A 90 -11.91 -0.11 -9.37
CA GLN A 90 -13.23 0.54 -9.53
C GLN A 90 -13.14 2.05 -9.78
N GLY A 91 -11.94 2.65 -9.77
CA GLY A 91 -11.76 4.09 -9.93
C GLY A 91 -12.30 4.92 -8.76
N LYS A 92 -12.48 4.32 -7.57
CA LYS A 92 -12.82 5.05 -6.33
C LYS A 92 -11.64 5.84 -5.78
N ILE A 93 -10.44 5.45 -6.15
CA ILE A 93 -9.17 6.13 -5.90
C ILE A 93 -8.34 6.13 -7.18
N ASP A 94 -7.54 7.16 -7.39
CA ASP A 94 -6.63 7.28 -8.53
C ASP A 94 -5.28 6.63 -8.23
N LEU A 95 -4.83 6.77 -7.00
CA LEU A 95 -3.54 6.32 -6.49
C LEU A 95 -3.75 5.58 -5.16
N MET A 96 -2.98 4.54 -4.95
CA MET A 96 -2.93 3.82 -3.67
C MET A 96 -1.54 3.96 -3.07
N ILE A 97 -1.45 4.53 -1.87
CA ILE A 97 -0.26 4.55 -1.01
C ILE A 97 -0.71 4.00 0.35
N ALA A 98 -0.63 2.67 0.52
CA ALA A 98 -1.30 2.00 1.64
C ALA A 98 -0.60 0.71 2.08
N THR A 99 0.69 0.79 2.44
CA THR A 99 1.50 -0.31 3.00
C THR A 99 1.38 -1.62 2.22
N MET A 100 1.43 -1.56 0.89
CA MET A 100 1.20 -2.74 0.06
C MET A 100 2.50 -3.38 -0.39
N ASN A 101 2.75 -4.61 0.07
CA ASN A 101 3.86 -5.43 -0.43
C ASN A 101 3.72 -5.72 -1.92
N ASP A 102 4.83 -5.65 -2.61
CA ASP A 102 4.94 -5.95 -4.03
C ASP A 102 4.96 -7.47 -4.26
N LYS A 103 3.87 -8.00 -4.82
CA LYS A 103 3.70 -9.42 -5.07
C LYS A 103 3.25 -9.70 -6.50
N PRO A 104 3.73 -10.79 -7.14
CA PRO A 104 3.37 -11.12 -8.53
C PRO A 104 1.86 -11.19 -8.77
N ASP A 105 1.09 -11.73 -7.81
CA ASP A 105 -0.37 -11.81 -7.96
C ASP A 105 -1.05 -10.44 -7.92
N ARG A 106 -0.52 -9.50 -7.14
CA ARG A 106 -1.02 -8.12 -7.08
C ARG A 106 -0.71 -7.37 -8.37
N ARG A 107 0.46 -7.60 -8.97
CA ARG A 107 0.85 -7.02 -10.26
C ARG A 107 -0.05 -7.44 -11.44
N LYS A 108 -0.80 -8.53 -11.29
CA LYS A 108 -1.83 -8.94 -12.28
C LYS A 108 -3.08 -8.07 -12.23
N VAL A 109 -3.29 -7.36 -11.12
CA VAL A 109 -4.52 -6.61 -10.80
C VAL A 109 -4.29 -5.11 -10.89
N VAL A 110 -3.13 -4.64 -10.44
CA VAL A 110 -2.75 -3.22 -10.42
C VAL A 110 -1.32 -3.03 -10.89
N TYR A 111 -0.98 -1.84 -11.40
CA TYR A 111 0.41 -1.46 -11.64
C TYR A 111 1.05 -1.04 -10.33
N ILE A 112 1.92 -1.90 -9.79
CA ILE A 112 2.77 -1.57 -8.64
C ILE A 112 3.97 -0.80 -9.17
N VAL A 113 4.13 0.43 -8.70
CA VAL A 113 5.15 1.37 -9.19
C VAL A 113 6.53 1.03 -8.65
N GLU A 114 7.51 1.03 -9.52
CA GLU A 114 8.92 0.91 -9.19
C GLU A 114 9.65 2.26 -9.32
N PRO A 115 10.61 2.53 -8.41
CA PRO A 115 11.01 1.71 -7.28
C PRO A 115 9.98 1.67 -6.16
N SER A 116 10.06 0.66 -5.29
CA SER A 116 9.27 0.61 -4.05
C SER A 116 9.61 1.79 -3.15
N TYR A 117 8.60 2.35 -2.47
CA TYR A 117 8.83 3.51 -1.60
C TYR A 117 9.30 3.13 -0.19
N TYR A 118 9.02 1.90 0.27
CA TYR A 118 9.36 1.42 1.60
C TYR A 118 9.58 -0.10 1.62
N SER A 119 9.88 -0.67 2.80
CA SER A 119 9.85 -2.12 3.03
C SER A 119 9.49 -2.44 4.49
N SER A 120 8.99 -3.64 4.74
CA SER A 120 8.71 -4.16 6.08
C SER A 120 8.76 -5.67 6.09
N GLY A 121 9.30 -6.22 7.16
CA GLY A 121 9.18 -7.64 7.46
C GLY A 121 7.92 -7.97 8.24
N VAL A 122 7.85 -9.19 8.74
CA VAL A 122 6.75 -9.72 9.56
C VAL A 122 7.27 -10.08 10.94
N ASN A 123 6.54 -9.65 11.97
CA ASN A 123 6.85 -10.00 13.35
C ASN A 123 5.56 -10.10 14.18
N ILE A 124 5.68 -10.28 15.48
CA ILE A 124 4.56 -10.42 16.41
C ILE A 124 4.62 -9.36 17.51
N LEU A 125 3.48 -8.74 17.80
CA LEU A 125 3.24 -8.01 19.04
C LEU A 125 2.56 -8.97 20.01
N THR A 126 3.22 -9.30 21.14
CA THR A 126 2.70 -10.28 22.09
C THR A 126 2.88 -9.77 23.53
N PRO A 127 1.97 -10.11 24.47
CA PRO A 127 2.20 -9.84 25.88
C PRO A 127 3.47 -10.54 26.38
N LYS A 128 4.33 -9.87 27.14
CA LYS A 128 5.50 -10.46 27.80
C LYS A 128 5.15 -11.69 28.61
N ALA A 129 3.95 -11.69 29.21
CA ALA A 129 3.42 -12.81 29.99
C ALA A 129 3.19 -14.08 29.13
N ALA A 130 3.05 -13.98 27.82
CA ALA A 130 2.89 -15.12 26.92
C ALA A 130 4.18 -15.95 26.79
N LYS A 131 5.35 -15.36 27.09
CA LYS A 131 6.68 -16.01 27.11
C LYS A 131 7.03 -16.72 25.79
N LEU A 132 6.53 -16.19 24.67
CA LEU A 132 6.86 -16.69 23.34
C LEU A 132 8.32 -16.32 23.01
N LYS A 133 9.05 -17.21 22.32
CA LYS A 133 10.48 -17.03 22.00
C LYS A 133 10.79 -17.19 20.52
N ASP A 134 9.99 -18.00 19.82
CA ASP A 134 10.23 -18.36 18.43
C ASP A 134 8.90 -18.53 17.68
N TRP A 135 8.93 -18.44 16.38
CA TRP A 135 7.78 -18.66 15.49
C TRP A 135 7.11 -20.02 15.70
N LYS A 136 7.87 -21.04 16.05
CA LYS A 136 7.36 -22.40 16.31
C LYS A 136 6.47 -22.48 17.56
N ASP A 137 6.59 -21.50 18.46
CA ASP A 137 5.73 -21.42 19.65
C ASP A 137 4.28 -21.07 19.30
N LEU A 138 4.01 -20.68 18.04
CA LEU A 138 2.66 -20.37 17.56
C LEU A 138 1.82 -21.59 17.21
N LYS A 139 2.41 -22.78 17.19
CA LYS A 139 1.69 -24.01 16.85
C LYS A 139 0.47 -24.19 17.74
N ASP A 140 -0.68 -24.46 17.10
CA ASP A 140 -1.98 -24.67 17.73
C ASP A 140 -2.45 -23.49 18.63
N LYS A 141 -1.90 -22.28 18.40
CA LYS A 141 -2.31 -21.06 19.12
C LYS A 141 -3.08 -20.11 18.21
N LYS A 142 -4.08 -19.45 18.78
CA LYS A 142 -4.81 -18.38 18.09
C LYS A 142 -3.93 -17.14 17.94
N VAL A 143 -3.75 -16.69 16.71
CA VAL A 143 -2.97 -15.52 16.35
C VAL A 143 -3.86 -14.51 15.63
N CYS A 144 -3.91 -13.29 16.14
CA CYS A 144 -4.60 -12.19 15.48
C CYS A 144 -3.81 -11.71 14.26
N MET A 145 -4.49 -11.51 13.15
CA MET A 145 -3.89 -11.04 11.89
C MET A 145 -4.86 -10.11 11.15
N ILE A 146 -4.39 -9.45 10.10
CA ILE A 146 -5.20 -8.56 9.26
C ILE A 146 -5.63 -9.29 7.98
N GLN A 147 -6.92 -9.18 7.63
CA GLN A 147 -7.45 -9.69 6.37
C GLN A 147 -6.75 -9.03 5.17
N GLY A 148 -6.32 -9.84 4.19
CA GLY A 148 -5.62 -9.35 3.00
C GLY A 148 -4.10 -9.16 3.18
N ALA A 149 -3.53 -9.48 4.35
CA ALA A 149 -2.09 -9.62 4.49
C ALA A 149 -1.64 -10.90 3.77
N TRP A 150 -0.60 -10.79 2.93
CA TRP A 150 -0.19 -11.86 2.01
C TRP A 150 0.42 -13.06 2.73
N TYR A 151 1.01 -12.82 3.88
CA TYR A 151 1.71 -13.84 4.67
C TYR A 151 0.80 -14.66 5.59
N ASN A 152 -0.49 -14.34 5.72
CA ASN A 152 -1.39 -15.06 6.63
C ASN A 152 -1.37 -16.58 6.39
N LYS A 153 -1.54 -16.98 5.13
CA LYS A 153 -1.52 -18.41 4.75
C LYS A 153 -0.18 -19.05 5.05
N GLN A 154 0.92 -18.34 4.80
CA GLN A 154 2.26 -18.83 5.05
C GLN A 154 2.51 -19.04 6.54
N ILE A 155 2.14 -18.07 7.40
CA ILE A 155 2.26 -18.21 8.87
C ILE A 155 1.48 -19.42 9.38
N GLN A 156 0.28 -19.65 8.85
CA GLN A 156 -0.51 -20.83 9.19
C GLN A 156 0.20 -22.13 8.76
N GLN A 157 0.71 -22.18 7.55
CA GLN A 157 1.33 -23.40 6.99
C GLN A 157 2.67 -23.73 7.64
N ASP A 158 3.52 -22.71 7.84
CA ASP A 158 4.90 -22.91 8.28
C ASP A 158 4.98 -23.11 9.81
N TYR A 159 4.07 -22.50 10.56
CA TYR A 159 4.13 -22.47 12.03
C TYR A 159 2.92 -23.09 12.72
N GLY A 160 1.91 -23.55 11.97
CA GLY A 160 0.73 -24.22 12.54
C GLY A 160 -0.16 -23.31 13.38
N ALA A 161 -0.10 -21.98 13.18
CA ALA A 161 -0.91 -21.02 13.91
C ALA A 161 -2.39 -21.08 13.48
N GLU A 162 -3.31 -20.92 14.43
CA GLU A 162 -4.74 -20.71 14.16
C GLU A 162 -4.99 -19.23 13.88
N ILE A 163 -5.31 -18.88 12.63
CA ILE A 163 -5.49 -17.49 12.22
C ILE A 163 -6.86 -16.94 12.61
N VAL A 164 -6.88 -15.84 13.37
CA VAL A 164 -8.06 -15.02 13.64
C VAL A 164 -7.88 -13.67 12.92
N ALA A 165 -8.53 -13.52 11.77
CA ALA A 165 -8.30 -12.37 10.89
C ALA A 165 -9.36 -11.28 11.06
N PHE A 166 -8.92 -10.03 11.23
CA PHE A 166 -9.73 -8.81 11.41
C PHE A 166 -9.56 -7.84 10.24
N LYS A 167 -10.50 -6.93 10.06
CA LYS A 167 -10.42 -5.92 8.99
C LYS A 167 -9.41 -4.82 9.29
N GLY A 168 -9.33 -4.37 10.53
CA GLY A 168 -8.49 -3.26 10.96
C GLY A 168 -7.74 -3.52 12.26
N THR A 169 -6.75 -2.67 12.56
CA THR A 169 -5.89 -2.82 13.75
C THR A 169 -6.63 -2.57 15.05
N SER A 170 -7.63 -1.67 15.08
CA SER A 170 -8.44 -1.39 16.26
C SER A 170 -9.16 -2.64 16.79
N GLU A 171 -9.72 -3.45 15.89
CA GLU A 171 -10.36 -4.73 16.23
C GLU A 171 -9.33 -5.72 16.78
N VAL A 172 -8.15 -5.79 16.13
CA VAL A 172 -7.04 -6.65 16.60
C VAL A 172 -6.58 -6.24 17.98
N TYR A 173 -6.39 -4.95 18.25
CA TYR A 173 -5.94 -4.47 19.56
C TYR A 173 -6.95 -4.80 20.66
N SER A 174 -8.25 -4.67 20.37
CA SER A 174 -9.31 -5.08 21.30
C SER A 174 -9.26 -6.58 21.58
N ALA A 175 -9.11 -7.40 20.53
CA ALA A 175 -9.02 -8.85 20.66
C ALA A 175 -7.75 -9.30 21.42
N LEU A 176 -6.60 -8.66 21.13
CA LEU A 176 -5.33 -8.94 21.79
C LEU A 176 -5.37 -8.58 23.29
N LYS A 177 -5.86 -7.39 23.64
CA LYS A 177 -6.05 -6.96 25.03
C LYS A 177 -7.09 -7.80 25.76
N GLY A 178 -8.08 -8.35 25.04
CA GLY A 178 -9.08 -9.29 25.55
C GLY A 178 -8.58 -10.74 25.67
N ASN A 179 -7.29 -11.03 25.38
CA ASN A 179 -6.70 -12.37 25.39
C ASN A 179 -7.35 -13.36 24.40
N ASN A 180 -7.99 -12.87 23.34
CA ASN A 180 -8.57 -13.72 22.31
C ASN A 180 -7.50 -14.34 21.36
N CYS A 181 -6.29 -13.78 21.36
CA CYS A 181 -5.12 -14.23 20.61
C CYS A 181 -3.88 -14.13 21.50
N VAL A 182 -2.90 -15.01 21.28
CA VAL A 182 -1.61 -14.96 22.01
C VAL A 182 -0.70 -13.83 21.52
N GLY A 183 -0.98 -13.29 20.34
CA GLY A 183 -0.21 -12.18 19.76
C GLY A 183 -0.86 -11.70 18.46
N PHE A 184 -0.41 -10.53 18.01
CA PHE A 184 -0.76 -9.95 16.72
C PHE A 184 0.42 -10.09 15.77
N VAL A 185 0.31 -10.95 14.78
CA VAL A 185 1.32 -11.08 13.71
C VAL A 185 0.98 -10.11 12.58
N TYR A 186 1.91 -9.20 12.33
CA TYR A 186 1.76 -8.18 11.29
C TYR A 186 3.12 -7.62 10.88
N ASP A 187 3.09 -6.55 10.07
CA ASP A 187 4.29 -5.86 9.64
C ASP A 187 5.12 -5.38 10.85
N ASP A 188 6.40 -5.68 10.87
CA ASP A 188 7.29 -5.35 11.99
C ASP A 188 7.39 -3.84 12.23
N THR A 189 7.22 -3.03 11.18
CA THR A 189 7.18 -1.57 11.26
C THR A 189 6.03 -1.07 12.12
N LEU A 190 4.83 -1.69 12.05
CA LEU A 190 3.72 -1.36 12.95
C LEU A 190 4.00 -1.85 14.37
N VAL A 191 4.52 -3.07 14.50
CA VAL A 191 4.84 -3.63 15.82
C VAL A 191 5.85 -2.75 16.56
N MET A 192 6.94 -2.36 15.88
CA MET A 192 7.94 -1.43 16.44
C MET A 192 7.33 -0.08 16.83
N ALA A 193 6.48 0.50 15.98
CA ALA A 193 5.82 1.76 16.27
C ALA A 193 4.89 1.67 17.50
N ASN A 194 4.14 0.57 17.64
CA ASN A 194 3.32 0.33 18.83
C ASN A 194 4.17 0.30 20.10
N LEU A 195 5.30 -0.38 20.09
CA LEU A 195 6.18 -0.51 21.27
C LEU A 195 6.80 0.80 21.72
N LEU A 196 6.73 1.88 20.95
CA LEU A 196 7.09 3.23 21.36
C LEU A 196 6.00 3.92 22.22
N GLU A 197 4.78 3.40 22.22
CA GLU A 197 3.65 3.98 22.92
C GLU A 197 3.48 3.33 24.31
N ALA A 198 3.20 4.16 25.33
CA ALA A 198 3.10 3.72 26.73
C ALA A 198 2.06 2.61 26.97
N GLU A 199 1.00 2.57 26.17
CA GLU A 199 -0.05 1.55 26.30
C GLU A 199 0.43 0.12 25.99
N TRP A 200 1.55 -0.03 25.26
CA TRP A 200 2.12 -1.32 24.87
C TRP A 200 3.33 -1.74 25.73
N LYS A 201 3.61 -1.05 26.84
CA LYS A 201 4.76 -1.31 27.73
C LYS A 201 4.86 -2.76 28.25
N GLU A 202 3.73 -3.46 28.36
CA GLU A 202 3.66 -4.88 28.78
C GLU A 202 3.73 -5.86 27.61
N TYR A 203 3.97 -5.36 26.40
CA TYR A 203 4.11 -6.15 25.18
C TYR A 203 5.56 -6.12 24.71
N GLU A 204 5.86 -7.04 23.81
CA GLU A 204 7.18 -7.18 23.21
C GLU A 204 7.11 -7.73 21.79
N MET A 205 8.23 -7.65 21.07
CA MET A 205 8.47 -8.25 19.75
C MET A 205 9.65 -9.21 19.88
N PRO A 206 9.44 -10.45 20.37
CA PRO A 206 10.52 -11.32 20.78
C PRO A 206 11.14 -12.13 19.63
N PHE A 207 10.48 -12.20 18.47
CA PHE A 207 10.92 -13.03 17.38
C PHE A 207 11.93 -12.32 16.47
N LYS A 208 12.68 -13.11 15.71
CA LYS A 208 13.41 -12.59 14.57
C LYS A 208 12.41 -12.20 13.48
N THR A 209 12.53 -10.99 12.94
CA THR A 209 11.76 -10.57 11.76
C THR A 209 12.03 -11.50 10.57
N ILE A 210 10.97 -11.87 9.87
CA ILE A 210 10.99 -12.70 8.67
C ILE A 210 10.29 -11.99 7.52
N LEU A 211 10.43 -12.51 6.29
CA LEU A 211 9.65 -12.09 5.13
C LEU A 211 9.72 -10.58 4.85
N ASP A 212 10.92 -9.96 5.02
CA ASP A 212 11.12 -8.56 4.63
C ASP A 212 10.83 -8.41 3.13
N ASP A 213 9.92 -7.49 2.81
CA ASP A 213 9.35 -7.38 1.48
C ASP A 213 9.01 -5.92 1.15
N PRO A 214 9.39 -5.44 -0.04
CA PRO A 214 9.21 -4.04 -0.39
C PRO A 214 7.73 -3.65 -0.51
N TRP A 215 7.40 -2.40 -0.15
CA TRP A 215 6.10 -1.80 -0.37
C TRP A 215 6.10 -0.93 -1.61
N GLY A 216 5.16 -1.18 -2.51
CA GLY A 216 4.88 -0.36 -3.67
C GLY A 216 3.60 0.44 -3.51
N LEU A 217 3.62 1.68 -4.01
CA LEU A 217 2.37 2.35 -4.31
C LEU A 217 1.82 1.81 -5.64
N ALA A 218 0.54 2.02 -5.92
CA ALA A 218 -0.04 1.47 -7.13
C ALA A 218 -1.02 2.43 -7.83
N VAL A 219 -1.05 2.29 -9.15
CA VAL A 219 -2.04 2.90 -10.04
C VAL A 219 -2.82 1.81 -10.77
N LYS A 220 -3.94 2.16 -11.38
CA LYS A 220 -4.78 1.21 -12.13
C LYS A 220 -4.01 0.67 -13.34
N LEU A 221 -4.28 -0.58 -13.71
CA LEU A 221 -3.73 -1.16 -14.96
C LEU A 221 -4.13 -0.34 -16.18
N GLY A 222 -3.15 -0.11 -17.09
CA GLY A 222 -3.34 0.67 -18.31
C GLY A 222 -3.09 2.17 -18.17
N GLU A 223 -2.77 2.67 -16.97
CA GLU A 223 -2.48 4.08 -16.72
C GLU A 223 -0.96 4.36 -16.81
N GLU A 224 -0.40 4.19 -18.01
CA GLU A 224 1.05 4.22 -18.26
C GLU A 224 1.70 5.56 -17.94
N SER A 225 1.05 6.69 -18.31
CA SER A 225 1.62 8.02 -18.06
C SER A 225 1.64 8.32 -16.57
N PHE A 226 0.57 7.93 -15.85
CA PHE A 226 0.52 8.11 -14.40
C PHE A 226 1.51 7.19 -13.69
N TYR A 227 1.66 5.95 -14.13
CA TYR A 227 2.71 5.06 -13.65
C TYR A 227 4.10 5.69 -13.78
N LYS A 228 4.46 6.20 -14.97
CA LYS A 228 5.77 6.84 -15.23
C LYS A 228 5.97 8.08 -14.35
N PHE A 229 4.94 8.90 -14.21
CA PHE A 229 4.98 10.07 -13.32
C PHE A 229 5.27 9.64 -11.88
N MET A 230 4.59 8.60 -11.39
CA MET A 230 4.78 8.09 -10.02
C MET A 230 6.15 7.43 -9.83
N ALA A 231 6.65 6.69 -10.84
CA ALA A 231 8.00 6.10 -10.80
C ALA A 231 9.08 7.17 -10.61
N ASN A 232 9.00 8.26 -11.39
CA ASN A 232 9.91 9.39 -11.23
C ASN A 232 9.76 10.07 -9.86
N THR A 233 8.53 10.21 -9.37
CA THR A 233 8.25 10.82 -8.07
C THR A 233 8.85 10.01 -6.93
N VAL A 234 8.73 8.67 -6.94
CA VAL A 234 9.34 7.81 -5.92
C VAL A 234 10.87 7.86 -6.00
N ALA A 235 11.44 7.84 -7.22
CA ALA A 235 12.87 8.00 -7.42
C ALA A 235 13.38 9.33 -6.82
N ASP A 236 12.62 10.42 -6.99
CA ASP A 236 12.93 11.72 -6.38
C ASP A 236 12.83 11.68 -4.85
N TRP A 237 11.81 11.02 -4.28
CA TRP A 237 11.71 10.86 -2.83
C TRP A 237 12.93 10.17 -2.24
N HIS A 238 13.43 9.13 -2.91
CA HIS A 238 14.67 8.48 -2.49
C HIS A 238 15.87 9.41 -2.66
N ARG A 239 16.02 10.04 -3.82
CA ARG A 239 17.16 10.94 -4.12
C ARG A 239 17.24 12.09 -3.13
N ASN A 240 16.12 12.71 -2.81
CA ASN A 240 16.06 13.89 -1.95
C ASN A 240 16.00 13.56 -0.45
N GLY A 241 15.93 12.27 -0.08
CA GLY A 241 15.84 11.82 1.31
C GLY A 241 14.47 12.11 1.95
N THR A 242 13.41 12.24 1.14
CA THR A 242 12.05 12.51 1.62
C THR A 242 11.58 11.44 2.59
N ILE A 243 11.78 10.15 2.27
CA ILE A 243 11.38 9.03 3.14
C ILE A 243 12.13 9.09 4.47
N VAL A 244 13.47 9.26 4.44
CA VAL A 244 14.32 9.40 5.64
C VAL A 244 13.87 10.58 6.51
N GLY A 245 13.47 11.70 5.87
CA GLY A 245 12.96 12.88 6.57
C GLY A 245 11.59 12.62 7.23
N LEU A 246 10.70 11.90 6.55
CA LEU A 246 9.39 11.55 7.09
C LEU A 246 9.48 10.56 8.26
N GLU A 247 10.37 9.56 8.21
CA GLU A 247 10.64 8.70 9.36
C GLU A 247 10.98 9.53 10.60
N LYS A 248 11.92 10.48 10.46
CA LYS A 248 12.30 11.39 11.57
C LYS A 248 11.14 12.27 12.04
N LYS A 249 10.37 12.84 11.09
CA LYS A 249 9.19 13.68 11.40
C LYS A 249 8.19 12.92 12.29
N TYR A 250 8.03 11.63 12.05
CA TYR A 250 7.10 10.78 12.78
C TYR A 250 7.74 9.98 13.93
N GLY A 251 8.96 10.34 14.35
CA GLY A 251 9.62 9.77 15.52
C GLY A 251 10.19 8.36 15.32
N LEU A 252 10.30 7.91 14.08
CA LEU A 252 10.92 6.63 13.77
C LEU A 252 12.44 6.76 13.64
N SER A 253 13.16 5.71 14.00
CA SER A 253 14.54 5.51 13.56
C SER A 253 14.55 5.24 12.05
N ASN A 254 15.58 5.75 11.36
CA ASN A 254 15.70 5.51 9.93
C ASN A 254 15.92 4.02 9.66
N THR A 255 15.10 3.44 8.80
CA THR A 255 15.22 2.05 8.38
C THR A 255 16.42 1.85 7.46
N ALA A 256 16.99 0.64 7.47
CA ALA A 256 18.06 0.26 6.57
C ALA A 256 17.64 0.42 5.09
N PHE A 257 16.38 0.12 4.77
CA PHE A 257 15.81 0.32 3.44
C PHE A 257 15.86 1.80 3.03
N ALA A 258 15.29 2.71 3.83
CA ALA A 258 15.23 4.14 3.49
C ALA A 258 16.63 4.75 3.34
N VAL A 259 17.56 4.40 4.23
CA VAL A 259 18.96 4.86 4.18
C VAL A 259 19.64 4.36 2.92
N LYS A 260 19.52 3.05 2.62
CA LYS A 260 20.12 2.45 1.42
C LYS A 260 19.58 3.07 0.15
N MET A 261 18.26 3.17 0.01
CA MET A 261 17.63 3.75 -1.17
C MET A 261 18.02 5.22 -1.37
N ASN A 262 18.11 6.00 -0.30
CA ASN A 262 18.59 7.38 -0.38
C ASN A 262 20.03 7.45 -0.90
N ALA A 263 20.92 6.59 -0.40
CA ALA A 263 22.32 6.54 -0.85
C ALA A 263 22.41 6.12 -2.34
N ASP A 264 21.71 5.06 -2.73
CA ASP A 264 21.73 4.51 -4.09
C ASP A 264 21.19 5.52 -5.12
N TYR A 265 20.12 6.26 -4.78
CA TYR A 265 19.51 7.23 -5.70
C TYR A 265 20.27 8.58 -5.74
N LYS A 266 20.96 8.96 -4.69
CA LYS A 266 21.88 10.11 -4.73
C LYS A 266 23.09 9.87 -5.65
N ALA A 267 23.58 8.64 -5.73
CA ALA A 267 24.68 8.27 -6.58
C ALA A 267 24.31 8.20 -8.09
N LYS A 268 23.02 8.02 -8.40
CA LYS A 268 22.51 8.06 -9.78
C LYS A 268 22.24 9.51 -10.18
N LYS A 269 23.25 10.16 -10.78
CA LYS A 269 23.10 11.50 -11.36
C LYS A 269 22.34 11.47 -12.68
#